data_639a5d4e6eab8b697a4e5b28d1df23f7
#
_entry.id   639a5d4e6eab8b697a4e5b28d1df23f7
#
_cell.length_a   1.000
_cell.length_b   1.000
_cell.length_c   1.000
_cell.angle_alpha   90.00
_cell.angle_beta   90.00
_cell.angle_gamma   90.00
#
_symmetry.space_group_name_H-M   'P 1'
#
loop_
_entity.id
_entity.type
_entity.pdbx_description
1 polymer ?
#
loop_
_entity_poly.entity_id
_entity_poly.type
_entity_poly.pdbx_seq_one_letter_code
_entity_poly.pdbx_strand_id
1 'polypeptide(L)'
;MTTEVTEVKEKSLNFVEEVIEEAIAKGKTRVQTRFPPEPNGYLHIGHAKAICMDFGVAKRYGGVCNLRFDDTNPTKEDVEYVEAIKEDIKWLGFEWGAEYYASDYFQQLWDFAVRLIKQGKAYIDEQTSEEIAAQKGTPTQAGTESPFRNRPI
;
A
#
# COMPACT_ATOMS: atom_id res chain seq x y z
N MET A 1 27.85 32.92 -34.47
CA MET A 1 26.84 32.65 -33.43
C MET A 1 26.56 31.16 -33.47
N THR A 2 27.24 30.41 -32.60
CA THR A 2 27.12 28.95 -32.50
C THR A 2 26.02 28.68 -31.47
N THR A 3 24.91 28.13 -31.93
CA THR A 3 23.79 27.71 -31.06
C THR A 3 24.21 26.41 -30.36
N GLU A 4 24.54 26.49 -29.09
CA GLU A 4 24.68 25.29 -28.23
C GLU A 4 23.31 24.64 -28.11
N VAL A 5 23.17 23.49 -28.73
CA VAL A 5 22.07 22.55 -28.52
C VAL A 5 22.37 21.87 -27.18
N THR A 6 21.70 22.31 -26.11
CA THR A 6 21.73 21.62 -24.82
C THR A 6 21.02 20.26 -25.01
N GLU A 7 21.78 19.18 -25.07
CA GLU A 7 21.25 17.82 -24.98
C GLU A 7 20.47 17.69 -23.64
N VAL A 8 19.16 17.63 -23.72
CA VAL A 8 18.31 17.25 -22.59
C VAL A 8 18.58 15.76 -22.35
N LYS A 9 19.44 15.45 -21.35
CA LYS A 9 19.62 14.09 -20.89
C LYS A 9 18.25 13.50 -20.55
N GLU A 10 17.79 12.53 -21.30
CA GLU A 10 16.60 11.75 -20.94
C GLU A 10 16.80 11.20 -19.53
N LYS A 11 15.90 11.61 -18.62
CA LYS A 11 15.93 11.17 -17.22
C LYS A 11 15.63 9.67 -17.22
N SER A 12 16.58 8.86 -16.79
CA SER A 12 16.34 7.41 -16.66
C SER A 12 15.13 7.15 -15.75
N LEU A 13 14.25 6.28 -16.22
CA LEU A 13 13.08 5.85 -15.44
C LEU A 13 13.56 4.99 -14.26
N ASN A 14 12.86 5.08 -13.14
CA ASN A 14 13.00 4.09 -12.06
C ASN A 14 12.07 2.89 -12.36
N PHE A 15 12.25 1.78 -11.65
CA PHE A 15 11.50 0.55 -11.91
C PHE A 15 9.96 0.71 -11.81
N VAL A 16 9.45 1.61 -10.96
CA VAL A 16 8.01 1.89 -10.85
C VAL A 16 7.53 2.59 -12.11
N GLU A 17 8.28 3.57 -12.59
CA GLU A 17 7.97 4.30 -13.81
C GLU A 17 8.05 3.37 -15.03
N GLU A 18 9.01 2.45 -15.09
CA GLU A 18 9.11 1.43 -16.16
C GLU A 18 7.85 0.55 -16.20
N VAL A 19 7.39 0.06 -15.06
CA VAL A 19 6.16 -0.77 -14.96
C VAL A 19 4.92 0.03 -15.41
N ILE A 20 4.85 1.31 -15.08
CA ILE A 20 3.74 2.18 -15.49
C ILE A 20 3.77 2.41 -17.00
N GLU A 21 4.93 2.75 -17.58
CA GLU A 21 5.09 2.94 -19.02
C GLU A 21 4.72 1.68 -19.80
N GLU A 22 5.15 0.51 -19.33
CA GLU A 22 4.74 -0.77 -19.92
C GLU A 22 3.22 -0.99 -19.84
N ALA A 23 2.59 -0.65 -18.70
CA ALA A 23 1.16 -0.79 -18.52
C ALA A 23 0.38 0.15 -19.45
N ILE A 24 0.85 1.39 -19.61
CA ILE A 24 0.27 2.37 -20.54
C ILE A 24 0.42 1.88 -21.99
N ALA A 25 1.58 1.37 -22.38
CA ALA A 25 1.82 0.80 -23.70
C ALA A 25 0.91 -0.41 -23.99
N LYS A 26 0.49 -1.15 -22.95
CA LYS A 26 -0.48 -2.24 -23.03
C LYS A 26 -1.95 -1.78 -22.96
N GLY A 27 -2.21 -0.48 -23.02
CA GLY A 27 -3.58 0.11 -23.10
C GLY A 27 -4.20 0.48 -21.74
N LYS A 28 -3.42 0.54 -20.66
CA LYS A 28 -3.92 1.13 -19.41
C LYS A 28 -4.07 2.64 -19.58
N THR A 29 -5.26 3.15 -19.28
CA THR A 29 -5.61 4.59 -19.48
C THR A 29 -5.61 5.39 -18.19
N ARG A 30 -5.46 4.74 -17.03
CA ARG A 30 -5.55 5.40 -15.73
C ARG A 30 -4.44 4.92 -14.81
N VAL A 31 -3.67 5.86 -14.29
CA VAL A 31 -2.72 5.64 -13.20
C VAL A 31 -3.39 6.02 -11.88
N GLN A 32 -3.42 5.09 -10.96
CA GLN A 32 -3.96 5.32 -9.62
C GLN A 32 -2.99 4.73 -8.60
N THR A 33 -2.61 5.56 -7.63
CA THR A 33 -1.79 5.18 -6.49
C THR A 33 -2.56 5.34 -5.19
N ARG A 34 -1.97 4.91 -4.11
CA ARG A 34 -2.57 4.98 -2.78
C ARG A 34 -1.48 5.19 -1.73
N PHE A 35 -1.68 6.15 -0.86
CA PHE A 35 -0.91 6.27 0.38
C PHE A 35 -1.76 5.70 1.54
N PRO A 36 -1.35 4.59 2.17
CA PRO A 36 -2.14 3.91 3.21
C PRO A 36 -1.51 4.05 4.60
N PRO A 37 -1.56 5.24 5.24
CA PRO A 37 -1.00 5.39 6.58
C PRO A 37 -1.87 4.71 7.65
N GLU A 38 -1.23 4.14 8.67
CA GLU A 38 -1.88 3.77 9.92
C GLU A 38 -1.86 5.00 10.85
N PRO A 39 -3.04 5.47 11.37
CA PRO A 39 -3.10 6.70 12.17
C PRO A 39 -2.76 6.44 13.64
N ASN A 40 -1.58 5.86 13.89
CA ASN A 40 -1.07 5.47 15.22
C ASN A 40 0.13 6.31 15.69
N GLY A 41 0.45 7.38 14.99
CA GLY A 41 1.54 8.29 15.30
C GLY A 41 1.78 9.33 14.20
N TYR A 42 2.69 10.27 14.49
CA TYR A 42 3.10 11.29 13.53
C TYR A 42 3.98 10.70 12.42
N LEU A 43 3.95 11.33 11.25
CA LEU A 43 4.78 10.92 10.13
C LEU A 43 6.27 11.26 10.38
N HIS A 44 7.14 10.53 9.73
CA HIS A 44 8.58 10.76 9.70
C HIS A 44 9.11 10.76 8.27
N ILE A 45 10.39 11.01 8.08
CA ILE A 45 11.02 11.17 6.76
C ILE A 45 10.80 9.94 5.83
N GLY A 46 10.65 8.75 6.40
CA GLY A 46 10.32 7.54 5.62
C GLY A 46 8.94 7.64 4.97
N HIS A 47 7.97 8.17 5.70
CA HIS A 47 6.62 8.43 5.16
C HIS A 47 6.65 9.55 4.10
N ALA A 48 7.42 10.63 4.32
CA ALA A 48 7.59 11.70 3.34
C ALA A 48 8.12 11.16 2.01
N LYS A 49 9.08 10.22 2.04
CA LYS A 49 9.58 9.54 0.85
C LYS A 49 8.48 8.76 0.12
N ALA A 50 7.65 8.00 0.85
CA ALA A 50 6.53 7.25 0.27
C ALA A 50 5.49 8.20 -0.34
N ILE A 51 5.11 9.27 0.38
CA ILE A 51 4.19 10.30 -0.11
C ILE A 51 4.71 10.90 -1.42
N CYS A 52 5.96 11.34 -1.44
CA CYS A 52 6.56 11.92 -2.64
C CYS A 52 6.58 10.93 -3.82
N MET A 53 6.73 9.65 -3.56
CA MET A 53 6.67 8.62 -4.61
C MET A 53 5.25 8.39 -5.08
N ASP A 54 4.30 8.13 -4.18
CA ASP A 54 2.93 7.77 -4.52
C ASP A 54 2.19 8.93 -5.21
N PHE A 55 2.25 10.12 -4.62
CA PHE A 55 1.63 11.32 -5.17
C PHE A 55 2.39 11.85 -6.39
N GLY A 56 3.73 11.80 -6.36
CA GLY A 56 4.58 12.26 -7.45
C GLY A 56 4.36 11.46 -8.73
N VAL A 57 4.28 10.14 -8.62
CA VAL A 57 3.97 9.25 -9.74
C VAL A 57 2.57 9.53 -10.29
N ALA A 58 1.55 9.61 -9.41
CA ALA A 58 0.20 9.94 -9.85
C ALA A 58 0.17 11.27 -10.62
N LYS A 59 0.77 12.32 -10.06
CA LYS A 59 0.85 13.65 -10.68
C LYS A 59 1.57 13.62 -12.03
N ARG A 60 2.70 12.91 -12.12
CA ARG A 60 3.50 12.81 -13.35
C ARG A 60 2.74 12.17 -14.50
N TYR A 61 1.91 11.18 -14.22
CA TYR A 61 1.15 10.45 -15.23
C TYR A 61 -0.31 10.91 -15.37
N GLY A 62 -0.65 12.08 -14.84
CA GLY A 62 -2.03 12.62 -14.92
C GLY A 62 -3.06 11.75 -14.21
N GLY A 63 -2.62 10.98 -13.24
CA GLY A 63 -3.44 10.06 -12.46
C GLY A 63 -3.94 10.67 -11.15
N VAL A 64 -4.35 9.81 -10.22
CA VAL A 64 -4.85 10.19 -8.91
C VAL A 64 -4.17 9.34 -7.82
N CYS A 65 -3.82 9.99 -6.71
CA CYS A 65 -3.44 9.30 -5.48
C CYS A 65 -4.57 9.41 -4.47
N ASN A 66 -5.01 8.29 -3.91
CA ASN A 66 -6.01 8.27 -2.85
C ASN A 66 -5.32 8.13 -1.49
N LEU A 67 -5.90 8.79 -0.49
CA LEU A 67 -5.54 8.63 0.91
C LEU A 67 -6.45 7.53 1.50
N ARG A 68 -5.87 6.47 2.01
CA ARG A 68 -6.63 5.41 2.65
C ARG A 68 -6.03 5.11 4.01
N PHE A 69 -6.67 5.51 5.07
CA PHE A 69 -6.27 5.17 6.43
C PHE A 69 -6.44 3.66 6.69
N ASP A 70 -5.38 3.05 7.21
CA ASP A 70 -5.40 1.65 7.64
C ASP A 70 -5.73 1.61 9.15
N ASP A 71 -6.94 2.05 9.47
CA ASP A 71 -7.49 2.26 10.80
C ASP A 71 -8.15 0.98 11.35
N THR A 72 -7.36 -0.07 11.51
CA THR A 72 -7.86 -1.39 11.93
C THR A 72 -7.55 -1.74 13.39
N ASN A 73 -6.83 -0.88 14.10
CA ASN A 73 -6.44 -1.09 15.49
C ASN A 73 -6.89 0.07 16.41
N PRO A 74 -8.16 0.06 16.88
CA PRO A 74 -8.75 1.16 17.65
C PRO A 74 -8.06 1.44 18.99
N THR A 75 -7.15 0.57 19.44
CA THR A 75 -6.41 0.78 20.71
C THR A 75 -5.20 1.69 20.58
N LYS A 76 -4.77 2.01 19.35
CA LYS A 76 -3.56 2.79 19.07
C LYS A 76 -3.80 4.00 18.18
N GLU A 77 -4.98 4.10 17.61
CA GLU A 77 -5.34 5.09 16.60
C GLU A 77 -6.05 6.27 17.23
N ASP A 78 -5.74 7.48 16.76
CA ASP A 78 -6.35 8.70 17.24
C ASP A 78 -6.64 9.65 16.06
N VAL A 79 -7.74 10.40 16.21
CA VAL A 79 -8.15 11.45 15.26
C VAL A 79 -7.06 12.52 15.11
N GLU A 80 -6.29 12.80 16.17
CA GLU A 80 -5.17 13.72 16.12
C GLU A 80 -4.16 13.31 15.04
N TYR A 81 -3.82 12.02 14.96
CA TYR A 81 -2.87 11.52 13.94
C TYR A 81 -3.47 11.58 12.54
N VAL A 82 -4.77 11.33 12.40
CA VAL A 82 -5.47 11.48 11.10
C VAL A 82 -5.31 12.90 10.56
N GLU A 83 -5.60 13.91 11.39
CA GLU A 83 -5.49 15.32 10.98
C GLU A 83 -4.03 15.74 10.73
N ALA A 84 -3.09 15.32 11.59
CA ALA A 84 -1.68 15.60 11.40
C ALA A 84 -1.14 15.00 10.07
N ILE A 85 -1.53 13.77 9.73
CA ILE A 85 -1.17 13.14 8.45
C ILE A 85 -1.70 13.95 7.26
N LYS A 86 -2.93 14.44 7.34
CA LYS A 86 -3.52 15.28 6.28
C LYS A 86 -2.78 16.61 6.13
N GLU A 87 -2.41 17.23 7.24
CA GLU A 87 -1.62 18.46 7.24
C GLU A 87 -0.24 18.25 6.62
N ASP A 88 0.45 17.19 6.99
CA ASP A 88 1.77 16.84 6.45
C ASP A 88 1.75 16.59 4.94
N ILE A 89 0.72 15.89 4.43
CA ILE A 89 0.56 15.68 2.98
C ILE A 89 0.40 17.02 2.25
N LYS A 90 -0.46 17.92 2.78
CA LYS A 90 -0.67 19.25 2.22
C LYS A 90 0.61 20.12 2.32
N TRP A 91 1.32 20.03 3.43
CA TRP A 91 2.59 20.73 3.62
C TRP A 91 3.65 20.31 2.60
N LEU A 92 3.67 19.02 2.22
CA LEU A 92 4.51 18.49 1.14
C LEU A 92 4.05 18.93 -0.27
N GLY A 93 2.94 19.67 -0.38
CA GLY A 93 2.42 20.20 -1.64
C GLY A 93 1.59 19.21 -2.46
N PHE A 94 0.95 18.24 -1.79
CA PHE A 94 0.08 17.25 -2.44
C PHE A 94 -1.37 17.35 -1.97
N GLU A 95 -2.26 16.87 -2.83
CA GLU A 95 -3.69 16.72 -2.58
C GLU A 95 -4.11 15.30 -3.02
N TRP A 96 -5.04 14.69 -2.28
CA TRP A 96 -5.58 13.37 -2.60
C TRP A 96 -6.90 13.45 -3.36
N GLY A 97 -7.19 12.40 -4.13
CA GLY A 97 -8.44 12.32 -4.90
C GLY A 97 -9.62 11.93 -4.05
N ALA A 98 -9.51 10.83 -3.33
CA ALA A 98 -10.54 10.35 -2.41
C ALA A 98 -9.90 9.92 -1.08
N GLU A 99 -10.69 9.98 -0.02
CA GLU A 99 -10.31 9.56 1.32
C GLU A 99 -11.13 8.34 1.73
N TYR A 100 -10.47 7.33 2.28
CA TYR A 100 -11.07 6.08 2.69
C TYR A 100 -10.54 5.65 4.06
N TYR A 101 -11.35 4.90 4.78
CA TYR A 101 -11.00 4.26 6.04
C TYR A 101 -11.20 2.76 5.91
N ALA A 102 -10.22 1.96 6.33
CA ALA A 102 -10.33 0.50 6.25
C ALA A 102 -11.46 -0.04 7.11
N SER A 103 -11.72 0.60 8.25
CA SER A 103 -12.82 0.27 9.18
C SER A 103 -14.21 0.33 8.54
N ASP A 104 -14.43 1.19 7.54
CA ASP A 104 -15.70 1.28 6.82
C ASP A 104 -16.03 0.00 6.03
N TYR A 105 -15.05 -0.87 5.82
CA TYR A 105 -15.16 -2.05 4.95
C TYR A 105 -15.09 -3.38 5.70
N PHE A 106 -15.15 -3.40 7.03
CA PHE A 106 -15.00 -4.63 7.82
C PHE A 106 -15.98 -5.73 7.43
N GLN A 107 -17.24 -5.41 7.17
CA GLN A 107 -18.20 -6.41 6.71
C GLN A 107 -17.83 -7.01 5.36
N GLN A 108 -17.40 -6.18 4.41
CA GLN A 108 -16.96 -6.66 3.10
C GLN A 108 -15.68 -7.51 3.19
N LEU A 109 -14.74 -7.12 4.06
CA LEU A 109 -13.52 -7.90 4.30
C LEU A 109 -13.84 -9.27 4.90
N TRP A 110 -14.77 -9.32 5.84
CA TRP A 110 -15.29 -10.57 6.39
C TRP A 110 -15.89 -11.47 5.29
N ASP A 111 -16.76 -10.91 4.46
CA ASP A 111 -17.41 -11.66 3.38
C ASP A 111 -16.39 -12.18 2.37
N PHE A 112 -15.35 -11.39 2.07
CA PHE A 112 -14.25 -11.84 1.21
C PHE A 112 -13.42 -12.95 1.87
N ALA A 113 -13.13 -12.87 3.16
CA ALA A 113 -12.43 -13.93 3.89
C ALA A 113 -13.22 -15.26 3.84
N VAL A 114 -14.52 -15.21 4.13
CA VAL A 114 -15.41 -16.37 4.03
C VAL A 114 -15.44 -16.93 2.61
N ARG A 115 -15.48 -16.06 1.60
CA ARG A 115 -15.45 -16.48 0.20
C ARG A 115 -14.14 -17.19 -0.17
N LEU A 116 -13.01 -16.68 0.30
CA LEU A 116 -11.70 -17.31 0.07
C LEU A 116 -11.61 -18.68 0.73
N ILE A 117 -12.14 -18.83 1.95
CA ILE A 117 -12.20 -20.13 2.64
C ILE A 117 -13.03 -21.11 1.82
N LYS A 118 -14.24 -20.72 1.40
CA LYS A 118 -15.12 -21.55 0.57
C LYS A 118 -14.51 -21.95 -0.78
N GLN A 119 -13.55 -21.20 -1.27
CA GLN A 119 -12.79 -21.51 -2.49
C GLN A 119 -11.53 -22.35 -2.23
N GLY A 120 -11.26 -22.73 -0.99
CA GLY A 120 -10.03 -23.44 -0.60
C GLY A 120 -8.74 -22.60 -0.73
N LYS A 121 -8.86 -21.27 -0.77
CA LYS A 121 -7.72 -20.33 -0.90
C LYS A 121 -7.26 -19.72 0.41
N ALA A 122 -8.01 -19.92 1.47
CA ALA A 122 -7.69 -19.55 2.83
C ALA A 122 -8.21 -20.62 3.80
N TYR A 123 -7.66 -20.61 5.00
CA TYR A 123 -8.11 -21.50 6.08
C TYR A 123 -7.99 -20.77 7.40
N ILE A 124 -8.70 -21.27 8.43
CA ILE A 124 -8.58 -20.79 9.81
C ILE A 124 -7.50 -21.59 10.50
N ASP A 125 -6.50 -20.90 11.03
CA ASP A 125 -5.45 -21.48 11.85
C ASP A 125 -5.79 -21.27 13.33
N GLU A 126 -5.82 -22.35 14.10
CA GLU A 126 -6.14 -22.32 15.53
C GLU A 126 -4.89 -22.46 16.40
N GLN A 127 -3.71 -22.33 15.82
CA GLN A 127 -2.45 -22.35 16.55
C GLN A 127 -2.25 -21.07 17.36
N THR A 128 -1.56 -21.18 18.46
CA THR A 128 -1.12 -20.03 19.25
C THR A 128 -0.03 -19.23 18.53
N SER A 129 0.19 -17.99 18.96
CA SER A 129 1.24 -17.14 18.41
C SER A 129 2.64 -17.77 18.58
N GLU A 130 2.88 -18.49 19.68
CA GLU A 130 4.11 -19.21 19.96
C GLU A 130 4.33 -20.39 19.00
N GLU A 131 3.28 -21.17 18.73
CA GLU A 131 3.33 -22.27 17.77
C GLU A 131 3.61 -21.77 16.35
N ILE A 132 2.92 -20.71 15.93
CA ILE A 132 3.15 -20.06 14.64
C ILE A 132 4.59 -19.53 14.55
N ALA A 133 5.08 -18.87 15.62
CA ALA A 133 6.44 -18.33 15.65
C ALA A 133 7.51 -19.43 15.54
N ALA A 134 7.27 -20.59 16.14
CA ALA A 134 8.18 -21.74 16.06
C ALA A 134 8.20 -22.37 14.65
N GLN A 135 7.10 -22.33 13.93
CA GLN A 135 6.93 -22.98 12.63
C GLN A 135 7.25 -22.10 11.41
N LYS A 136 7.16 -20.76 11.53
CA LYS A 136 7.28 -19.85 10.39
C LYS A 136 8.63 -19.87 9.66
N GLY A 137 9.65 -20.52 10.25
CA GLY A 137 10.98 -20.57 9.68
C GLY A 137 11.76 -19.26 9.81
N THR A 138 12.86 -19.19 9.07
CA THR A 138 13.77 -18.03 9.02
C THR A 138 14.08 -17.68 7.56
N PRO A 139 14.76 -16.57 7.25
CA PRO A 139 15.17 -16.26 5.88
C PRO A 139 16.02 -17.35 5.19
N THR A 140 16.66 -18.21 5.97
CA THR A 140 17.54 -19.28 5.47
C THR A 140 17.00 -20.70 5.69
N GLN A 141 15.88 -20.82 6.40
CA GLN A 141 15.26 -22.12 6.73
C GLN A 141 13.76 -22.05 6.47
N ALA A 142 13.26 -22.91 5.60
CA ALA A 142 11.81 -22.99 5.32
C ALA A 142 11.02 -23.32 6.57
N GLY A 143 9.86 -22.72 6.71
CA GLY A 143 8.89 -23.08 7.75
C GLY A 143 8.19 -24.40 7.47
N THR A 144 7.46 -24.89 8.45
CA THR A 144 6.59 -26.08 8.32
C THR A 144 5.14 -25.63 8.11
N GLU A 145 4.39 -26.44 7.37
CA GLU A 145 2.96 -26.15 7.14
C GLU A 145 2.16 -26.29 8.43
N SER A 146 1.13 -25.44 8.57
CA SER A 146 0.17 -25.57 9.65
C SER A 146 -0.62 -26.87 9.55
N PRO A 147 -0.89 -27.56 10.67
CA PRO A 147 -1.76 -28.75 10.69
C PRO A 147 -3.19 -28.44 10.27
N PHE A 148 -3.61 -27.17 10.30
CA PHE A 148 -4.94 -26.72 9.91
C PHE A 148 -5.08 -26.41 8.42
N ARG A 149 -3.96 -26.37 7.65
CA ARG A 149 -3.97 -25.95 6.25
C ARG A 149 -4.94 -26.77 5.38
N ASN A 150 -5.03 -28.07 5.62
CA ASN A 150 -5.82 -28.99 4.81
C ASN A 150 -7.12 -29.45 5.52
N ARG A 151 -7.59 -28.67 6.50
CA ARG A 151 -8.85 -28.96 7.19
C ARG A 151 -10.04 -28.88 6.23
N PRO A 152 -11.10 -29.69 6.40
CA PRO A 152 -12.33 -29.54 5.63
C PRO A 152 -12.98 -28.17 5.82
N ILE A 153 -13.64 -27.70 4.76
CA ILE A 153 -14.38 -26.42 4.76
C ILE A 153 -15.67 -26.58 5.56
#